data_2f0fb5d0184908385e642fd9b15256bf
#
_entry.id   2f0fb5d0184908385e642fd9b15256bf
#
_cell.length_a   1.000
_cell.length_b   1.000
_cell.length_c   1.000
_cell.angle_alpha   90.00
_cell.angle_beta   90.00
_cell.angle_gamma   90.00
#
_symmetry.space_group_name_H-M   'P 1'
#
loop_
_entity.id
_entity.type
_entity.pdbx_description
1 polymer ?
#
loop_
_entity_poly.entity_id
_entity_poly.type
_entity_poly.pdbx_seq_one_letter_code
_entity_poly.pdbx_strand_id
1 'polypeptide(L)'
;MTYDLIVIGSGPGGYVAAIRAAQLGMRVACVEKESALGGTCLNVGCIPSKALLDSSEHFHLVREGLAVHGIRVAGAELDLAAMMRRKAKVVKMGTQGVAGLFRKHKIDRFTGSGRLAAADAVEITNGAERQTVRALRILIATGSAPVELPGLPFDGTHVISSTEALALERVPERLLVIGAGAVGLELGSVWHRLGAQVLVVEFMDRIVPGMDRAMGEQLQRALKKQGMRFELQTTARQATVDNGQVQVTLESAGATHIETCDVVLVAVGRRPFADGLGAPELGIGFDERGRITVDEHYATTVAGVYAIGDVIPGPMLAHKAEEEGIAAVERMAGQAGHVNYEAIPNVVYTAPELASVGLSEEQARSQQLQVRIGSFPFQANGRARCLNETEGLVKILADAHTDRVLGMHILGPRASDLIAEGAIVMEFGGSAEDIARSVHAHPTLPEAIKEAALAVGGRALHL
;
A
#
# COMPACT_ATOMS: atom_id res chain seq x y z
N MET A 1 9.87 20.08 -31.12
CA MET A 1 9.75 20.86 -29.85
C MET A 1 10.36 20.03 -28.75
N THR A 2 11.16 20.60 -27.85
CA THR A 2 11.83 19.89 -26.76
C THR A 2 11.08 20.23 -25.44
N TYR A 3 10.77 19.22 -24.62
CA TYR A 3 10.24 19.39 -23.26
C TYR A 3 11.37 19.63 -22.26
N ASP A 4 11.07 20.21 -21.11
CA ASP A 4 12.01 20.27 -19.99
C ASP A 4 12.05 18.93 -19.26
N LEU A 5 10.90 18.24 -19.19
CA LEU A 5 10.75 16.95 -18.56
C LEU A 5 9.77 16.05 -19.33
N ILE A 6 10.17 14.79 -19.55
CA ILE A 6 9.26 13.70 -19.89
C ILE A 6 9.15 12.75 -18.68
N VAL A 7 7.92 12.44 -18.26
CA VAL A 7 7.64 11.43 -17.24
C VAL A 7 7.12 10.17 -17.92
N ILE A 8 7.73 9.01 -17.65
CA ILE A 8 7.28 7.71 -18.16
C ILE A 8 6.51 6.99 -17.03
N GLY A 9 5.19 6.87 -17.21
CA GLY A 9 4.25 6.34 -16.22
C GLY A 9 3.48 7.44 -15.50
N SER A 10 2.16 7.30 -15.42
CA SER A 10 1.25 8.25 -14.76
C SER A 10 0.70 7.72 -13.42
N GLY A 11 1.41 6.80 -12.77
CA GLY A 11 1.11 6.40 -11.40
C GLY A 11 1.28 7.56 -10.41
N PRO A 12 1.03 7.33 -9.09
CA PRO A 12 1.11 8.39 -8.07
C PRO A 12 2.38 9.22 -8.15
N GLY A 13 3.55 8.63 -8.16
CA GLY A 13 4.81 9.37 -8.32
C GLY A 13 4.88 10.15 -9.63
N GLY A 14 4.45 9.53 -10.74
CA GLY A 14 4.57 10.14 -12.07
C GLY A 14 3.63 11.33 -12.27
N TYR A 15 2.32 11.21 -11.93
CA TYR A 15 1.41 12.33 -12.13
C TYR A 15 1.69 13.48 -11.15
N VAL A 16 2.09 13.19 -9.91
CA VAL A 16 2.46 14.22 -8.93
C VAL A 16 3.72 14.95 -9.38
N ALA A 17 4.76 14.22 -9.79
CA ALA A 17 5.98 14.81 -10.35
C ALA A 17 5.68 15.71 -11.56
N ALA A 18 4.84 15.24 -12.51
CA ALA A 18 4.47 16.01 -13.68
C ALA A 18 3.76 17.31 -13.33
N ILE A 19 2.82 17.26 -12.37
CA ILE A 19 2.11 18.46 -11.88
C ILE A 19 3.07 19.40 -11.18
N ARG A 20 3.91 18.89 -10.29
CA ARG A 20 4.88 19.73 -9.56
C ARG A 20 5.89 20.39 -10.50
N ALA A 21 6.42 19.65 -11.48
CA ALA A 21 7.31 20.21 -12.49
C ALA A 21 6.63 21.34 -13.29
N ALA A 22 5.36 21.16 -13.70
CA ALA A 22 4.60 22.20 -14.39
C ALA A 22 4.35 23.43 -13.50
N GLN A 23 4.11 23.25 -12.20
CA GLN A 23 4.01 24.35 -11.23
C GLN A 23 5.32 25.14 -11.08
N LEU A 24 6.45 24.48 -11.27
CA LEU A 24 7.79 25.10 -11.28
C LEU A 24 8.15 25.74 -12.62
N GLY A 25 7.21 25.80 -13.55
CA GLY A 25 7.36 26.47 -14.84
C GLY A 25 7.97 25.60 -15.95
N MET A 26 8.19 24.30 -15.73
CA MET A 26 8.70 23.38 -16.75
C MET A 26 7.61 23.05 -17.77
N ARG A 27 8.02 22.87 -19.03
CA ARG A 27 7.19 22.24 -20.06
C ARG A 27 7.27 20.72 -19.93
N VAL A 28 6.16 20.08 -19.59
CA VAL A 28 6.11 18.67 -19.20
C VAL A 28 5.28 17.84 -20.18
N ALA A 29 5.79 16.65 -20.49
CA ALA A 29 5.05 15.58 -21.14
C ALA A 29 4.98 14.36 -20.21
N CYS A 30 3.87 13.62 -20.27
CA CYS A 30 3.71 12.35 -19.58
C CYS A 30 3.32 11.26 -20.58
N VAL A 31 4.06 10.15 -20.56
CA VAL A 31 3.80 8.96 -21.38
C VAL A 31 3.13 7.90 -20.52
N GLU A 32 1.95 7.44 -20.92
CA GLU A 32 1.18 6.42 -20.21
C GLU A 32 0.66 5.35 -21.19
N LYS A 33 0.96 4.09 -20.89
CA LYS A 33 0.56 2.96 -21.75
C LYS A 33 -0.94 2.65 -21.68
N GLU A 34 -1.55 2.91 -20.51
CA GLU A 34 -2.96 2.64 -20.29
C GLU A 34 -3.85 3.78 -20.78
N SER A 35 -5.11 3.45 -21.09
CA SER A 35 -6.10 4.43 -21.52
C SER A 35 -6.50 5.44 -20.46
N ALA A 36 -6.28 5.12 -19.17
CA ALA A 36 -6.57 5.98 -18.04
C ALA A 36 -5.28 6.37 -17.30
N LEU A 37 -5.23 7.62 -16.78
CA LEU A 37 -4.15 8.09 -15.92
C LEU A 37 -4.31 7.55 -14.49
N GLY A 38 -3.24 7.65 -13.67
CA GLY A 38 -3.27 7.31 -12.25
C GLY A 38 -2.62 5.98 -11.91
N GLY A 39 -2.13 5.24 -12.92
CA GLY A 39 -1.37 3.99 -12.75
C GLY A 39 -2.11 2.92 -11.95
N THR A 40 -1.36 1.99 -11.37
CA THR A 40 -1.89 0.87 -10.58
C THR A 40 -2.77 1.35 -9.43
N CYS A 41 -2.34 2.34 -8.65
CA CYS A 41 -3.03 2.77 -7.43
C CYS A 41 -4.49 3.18 -7.71
N LEU A 42 -4.73 4.07 -8.71
CA LEU A 42 -6.06 4.56 -9.00
C LEU A 42 -6.93 3.56 -9.76
N ASN A 43 -6.34 2.74 -10.63
CA ASN A 43 -7.09 1.89 -11.55
C ASN A 43 -7.33 0.47 -10.99
N VAL A 44 -6.29 -0.18 -10.46
CA VAL A 44 -6.31 -1.61 -10.09
C VAL A 44 -5.57 -1.90 -8.77
N GLY A 45 -5.51 -0.91 -7.86
CA GLY A 45 -4.78 -1.01 -6.58
C GLY A 45 -5.52 -0.36 -5.43
N CYS A 46 -4.92 0.70 -4.85
CA CYS A 46 -5.35 1.33 -3.60
C CYS A 46 -6.82 1.80 -3.64
N ILE A 47 -7.21 2.54 -4.67
CA ILE A 47 -8.54 3.16 -4.70
C ILE A 47 -9.66 2.14 -4.87
N PRO A 48 -9.62 1.22 -5.86
CA PRO A 48 -10.66 0.20 -5.94
C PRO A 48 -10.68 -0.75 -4.74
N SER A 49 -9.53 -1.08 -4.13
CA SER A 49 -9.51 -1.94 -2.93
C SER A 49 -10.18 -1.24 -1.73
N LYS A 50 -9.89 0.04 -1.47
CA LYS A 50 -10.52 0.81 -0.39
C LYS A 50 -12.02 1.00 -0.63
N ALA A 51 -12.44 1.22 -1.87
CA ALA A 51 -13.87 1.26 -2.21
C ALA A 51 -14.61 -0.06 -1.92
N LEU A 52 -13.95 -1.22 -2.11
CA LEU A 52 -14.52 -2.52 -1.76
C LEU A 52 -14.44 -2.80 -0.25
N LEU A 53 -13.34 -2.43 0.41
CA LEU A 53 -13.18 -2.55 1.86
C LEU A 53 -14.29 -1.81 2.58
N ASP A 54 -14.53 -0.52 2.28
CA ASP A 54 -15.62 0.26 2.87
C ASP A 54 -16.98 -0.38 2.61
N SER A 55 -17.26 -0.80 1.35
CA SER A 55 -18.55 -1.38 1.02
C SER A 55 -18.79 -2.72 1.72
N SER A 56 -17.76 -3.57 1.81
CA SER A 56 -17.84 -4.87 2.51
C SER A 56 -17.95 -4.69 4.02
N GLU A 57 -17.32 -3.65 4.58
CA GLU A 57 -17.44 -3.29 6.00
C GLU A 57 -18.87 -2.86 6.34
N HIS A 58 -19.48 -2.00 5.52
CA HIS A 58 -20.88 -1.62 5.71
C HIS A 58 -21.82 -2.83 5.60
N PHE A 59 -21.56 -3.76 4.69
CA PHE A 59 -22.36 -4.98 4.57
C PHE A 59 -22.25 -5.86 5.82
N HIS A 60 -21.03 -6.04 6.33
CA HIS A 60 -20.76 -6.75 7.58
C HIS A 60 -21.43 -6.06 8.78
N LEU A 61 -21.29 -4.75 8.91
CA LEU A 61 -21.89 -3.95 9.97
C LEU A 61 -23.42 -4.12 10.01
N VAL A 62 -24.08 -4.05 8.85
CA VAL A 62 -25.54 -4.25 8.77
C VAL A 62 -25.96 -5.64 9.18
N ARG A 63 -25.19 -6.66 8.84
CA ARG A 63 -25.52 -8.06 9.16
C ARG A 63 -25.29 -8.42 10.65
N GLU A 64 -24.20 -7.93 11.21
CA GLU A 64 -23.67 -8.47 12.47
C GLU A 64 -23.39 -7.40 13.53
N GLY A 65 -23.12 -6.14 13.13
CA GLY A 65 -22.63 -5.09 14.01
C GLY A 65 -23.70 -4.20 14.64
N LEU A 66 -24.89 -4.07 14.05
CA LEU A 66 -25.87 -3.08 14.49
C LEU A 66 -26.66 -3.47 15.74
N ALA A 67 -26.73 -4.73 16.06
CA ALA A 67 -27.52 -5.23 17.20
C ALA A 67 -27.05 -4.62 18.55
N VAL A 68 -25.76 -4.40 18.75
CA VAL A 68 -25.20 -3.78 19.96
C VAL A 68 -25.66 -2.33 20.13
N HIS A 69 -26.00 -1.64 19.04
CA HIS A 69 -26.55 -0.28 19.06
C HIS A 69 -28.09 -0.24 19.22
N GLY A 70 -28.73 -1.40 19.46
CA GLY A 70 -30.18 -1.52 19.57
C GLY A 70 -30.92 -1.47 18.22
N ILE A 71 -30.21 -1.60 17.12
CA ILE A 71 -30.79 -1.54 15.77
C ILE A 71 -30.96 -2.97 15.25
N ARG A 72 -32.22 -3.33 14.92
CA ARG A 72 -32.57 -4.61 14.34
C ARG A 72 -32.82 -4.45 12.84
N VAL A 73 -32.13 -5.27 12.04
CA VAL A 73 -32.29 -5.31 10.57
C VAL A 73 -32.86 -6.68 10.21
N ALA A 74 -33.96 -6.70 9.43
CA ALA A 74 -34.62 -7.95 9.05
C ALA A 74 -33.79 -8.81 8.08
N GLY A 75 -32.81 -8.26 7.43
CA GLY A 75 -31.88 -8.93 6.52
C GLY A 75 -31.11 -7.90 5.68
N ALA A 76 -29.98 -8.33 5.16
CA ALA A 76 -29.22 -7.56 4.16
C ALA A 76 -28.87 -8.50 3.00
N GLU A 77 -29.17 -8.09 1.80
CA GLU A 77 -28.81 -8.80 0.58
C GLU A 77 -27.65 -8.08 -0.13
N LEU A 78 -26.72 -8.85 -0.67
CA LEU A 78 -25.61 -8.33 -1.44
C LEU A 78 -26.00 -8.17 -2.92
N ASP A 79 -26.05 -6.93 -3.43
CA ASP A 79 -25.98 -6.66 -4.87
C ASP A 79 -24.50 -6.41 -5.25
N LEU A 80 -23.76 -7.50 -5.52
CA LEU A 80 -22.35 -7.42 -5.90
C LEU A 80 -22.16 -6.57 -7.16
N ALA A 81 -23.08 -6.67 -8.13
CA ALA A 81 -22.98 -5.88 -9.36
C ALA A 81 -23.08 -4.37 -9.07
N ALA A 82 -23.99 -3.94 -8.17
CA ALA A 82 -24.07 -2.54 -7.73
C ALA A 82 -22.81 -2.10 -6.98
N MET A 83 -22.25 -2.94 -6.11
CA MET A 83 -20.98 -2.68 -5.41
C MET A 83 -19.85 -2.50 -6.40
N MET A 84 -19.72 -3.34 -7.41
CA MET A 84 -18.70 -3.22 -8.47
C MET A 84 -18.93 -1.96 -9.33
N ARG A 85 -20.16 -1.59 -9.64
CA ARG A 85 -20.45 -0.31 -10.32
C ARG A 85 -20.05 0.89 -9.47
N ARG A 86 -20.31 0.87 -8.15
CA ARG A 86 -19.83 1.92 -7.23
C ARG A 86 -18.31 2.04 -7.26
N LYS A 87 -17.58 0.91 -7.12
CA LYS A 87 -16.11 0.88 -7.21
C LYS A 87 -15.63 1.48 -8.53
N ALA A 88 -16.18 1.05 -9.67
CA ALA A 88 -15.82 1.57 -10.99
C ALA A 88 -16.09 3.08 -11.12
N LYS A 89 -17.18 3.59 -10.52
CA LYS A 89 -17.47 5.03 -10.47
C LYS A 89 -16.41 5.81 -9.68
N VAL A 90 -15.98 5.30 -8.53
CA VAL A 90 -14.92 5.91 -7.71
C VAL A 90 -13.60 5.98 -8.50
N VAL A 91 -13.19 4.87 -9.12
CA VAL A 91 -12.01 4.82 -9.99
C VAL A 91 -12.11 5.85 -11.13
N LYS A 92 -13.24 5.89 -11.83
CA LYS A 92 -13.46 6.84 -12.93
C LYS A 92 -13.35 8.29 -12.46
N MET A 93 -13.91 8.63 -11.31
CA MET A 93 -13.80 9.98 -10.74
C MET A 93 -12.35 10.36 -10.46
N GLY A 94 -11.56 9.46 -9.86
CA GLY A 94 -10.15 9.69 -9.58
C GLY A 94 -9.32 9.90 -10.86
N THR A 95 -9.46 9.00 -11.84
CA THR A 95 -8.72 9.08 -13.10
C THR A 95 -9.09 10.31 -13.94
N GLN A 96 -10.38 10.70 -13.95
CA GLN A 96 -10.84 11.94 -14.56
C GLN A 96 -10.31 13.18 -13.83
N GLY A 97 -10.16 13.11 -12.50
CA GLY A 97 -9.54 14.16 -11.69
C GLY A 97 -8.11 14.41 -12.13
N VAL A 98 -7.28 13.36 -12.24
CA VAL A 98 -5.88 13.48 -12.73
C VAL A 98 -5.85 14.06 -14.15
N ALA A 99 -6.71 13.58 -15.05
CA ALA A 99 -6.80 14.14 -16.41
C ALA A 99 -7.21 15.63 -16.41
N GLY A 100 -8.07 16.04 -15.48
CA GLY A 100 -8.43 17.44 -15.25
C GLY A 100 -7.22 18.27 -14.79
N LEU A 101 -6.42 17.75 -13.88
CA LEU A 101 -5.20 18.40 -13.40
C LEU A 101 -4.16 18.54 -14.51
N PHE A 102 -3.98 17.54 -15.36
CA PHE A 102 -3.07 17.63 -16.51
C PHE A 102 -3.48 18.76 -17.46
N ARG A 103 -4.78 18.87 -17.78
CA ARG A 103 -5.29 19.99 -18.60
C ARG A 103 -5.05 21.35 -17.93
N LYS A 104 -5.34 21.47 -16.63
CA LYS A 104 -5.14 22.70 -15.84
C LYS A 104 -3.68 23.17 -15.90
N HIS A 105 -2.74 22.23 -15.76
CA HIS A 105 -1.31 22.51 -15.73
C HIS A 105 -0.64 22.43 -17.11
N LYS A 106 -1.42 22.23 -18.21
CA LYS A 106 -0.93 22.16 -19.59
C LYS A 106 0.15 21.07 -19.78
N ILE A 107 -0.03 19.93 -19.13
CA ILE A 107 0.84 18.76 -19.28
C ILE A 107 0.39 17.99 -20.52
N ASP A 108 1.27 17.81 -21.49
CA ASP A 108 1.00 17.05 -22.69
C ASP A 108 0.99 15.54 -22.37
N ARG A 109 -0.09 14.87 -22.74
CA ARG A 109 -0.24 13.43 -22.55
C ARG A 109 0.02 12.68 -23.84
N PHE A 110 0.88 11.65 -23.76
CA PHE A 110 1.08 10.67 -24.82
C PHE A 110 0.60 9.29 -24.36
N THR A 111 -0.29 8.68 -25.13
CA THR A 111 -0.76 7.32 -24.86
C THR A 111 0.09 6.34 -25.62
N GLY A 112 0.62 5.33 -24.92
CA GLY A 112 1.48 4.29 -25.50
C GLY A 112 2.62 3.90 -24.55
N SER A 113 3.31 2.82 -24.91
CA SER A 113 4.49 2.35 -24.18
C SER A 113 5.69 3.24 -24.50
N GLY A 114 6.30 3.81 -23.46
CA GLY A 114 7.51 4.64 -23.56
C GLY A 114 8.76 3.79 -23.43
N ARG A 115 9.70 3.93 -24.38
CA ARG A 115 11.02 3.32 -24.37
C ARG A 115 12.09 4.40 -24.46
N LEU A 116 13.13 4.30 -23.68
CA LEU A 116 14.29 5.18 -23.76
C LEU A 116 15.04 4.88 -25.07
N ALA A 117 15.03 5.83 -25.99
CA ALA A 117 15.79 5.76 -27.25
C ALA A 117 17.17 6.41 -27.13
N ALA A 118 17.29 7.41 -26.24
CA ALA A 118 18.53 8.09 -25.86
C ALA A 118 18.32 8.75 -24.48
N ALA A 119 19.38 9.30 -23.89
CA ALA A 119 19.30 10.03 -22.63
C ALA A 119 18.35 11.26 -22.66
N ASP A 120 18.05 11.77 -23.86
CA ASP A 120 17.17 12.92 -24.12
C ASP A 120 15.94 12.58 -24.97
N ALA A 121 15.68 11.28 -25.25
CA ALA A 121 14.65 10.87 -26.20
C ALA A 121 13.87 9.63 -25.73
N VAL A 122 12.55 9.73 -25.81
CA VAL A 122 11.62 8.62 -25.54
C VAL A 122 10.89 8.26 -26.83
N GLU A 123 11.01 7.03 -27.27
CA GLU A 123 10.17 6.42 -28.29
C GLU A 123 8.85 5.98 -27.66
N ILE A 124 7.74 6.38 -28.25
CA ILE A 124 6.40 6.05 -27.80
C ILE A 124 5.75 5.16 -28.85
N THR A 125 5.32 3.98 -28.45
CA THR A 125 4.63 3.01 -29.32
C THR A 125 3.20 2.85 -28.89
N ASN A 126 2.24 3.09 -29.79
CA ASN A 126 0.80 2.87 -29.58
C ASN A 126 0.24 2.06 -30.77
N GLY A 127 0.11 0.75 -30.59
CA GLY A 127 -0.21 -0.18 -31.68
C GLY A 127 0.86 -0.15 -32.77
N ALA A 128 0.50 0.26 -34.00
CA ALA A 128 1.41 0.40 -35.12
C ALA A 128 2.09 1.79 -35.20
N GLU A 129 1.60 2.75 -34.43
CA GLU A 129 2.13 4.11 -34.44
C GLU A 129 3.38 4.22 -33.57
N ARG A 130 4.40 4.91 -34.09
CA ARG A 130 5.63 5.22 -33.37
C ARG A 130 5.95 6.69 -33.51
N GLN A 131 6.32 7.31 -32.41
CA GLN A 131 6.83 8.69 -32.39
C GLN A 131 7.94 8.84 -31.39
N THR A 132 8.86 9.74 -31.63
CA THR A 132 9.95 10.08 -30.70
C THR A 132 9.75 11.49 -30.18
N VAL A 133 9.79 11.61 -28.86
CA VAL A 133 9.68 12.88 -28.14
C VAL A 133 10.98 13.14 -27.38
N ARG A 134 11.45 14.41 -27.37
CA ARG A 134 12.71 14.80 -26.73
C ARG A 134 12.48 15.71 -25.54
N ALA A 135 13.33 15.56 -24.53
CA ALA A 135 13.36 16.42 -23.34
C ALA A 135 14.79 16.63 -22.84
N LEU A 136 14.96 17.67 -22.03
CA LEU A 136 16.21 17.91 -21.30
C LEU A 136 16.42 16.86 -20.19
N ARG A 137 15.32 16.34 -19.63
CA ARG A 137 15.32 15.33 -18.55
C ARG A 137 14.23 14.29 -18.78
N ILE A 138 14.49 13.06 -18.34
CA ILE A 138 13.52 11.97 -18.38
C ILE A 138 13.38 11.43 -16.96
N LEU A 139 12.13 11.27 -16.48
CA LEU A 139 11.80 10.67 -15.18
C LEU A 139 11.08 9.35 -15.39
N ILE A 140 11.69 8.26 -14.94
CA ILE A 140 11.12 6.93 -14.96
C ILE A 140 10.26 6.75 -13.72
N ALA A 141 8.95 6.53 -13.91
CA ALA A 141 7.95 6.31 -12.86
C ALA A 141 7.04 5.13 -13.22
N THR A 142 7.63 4.07 -13.79
CA THR A 142 6.92 2.91 -14.34
C THR A 142 6.35 1.97 -13.28
N GLY A 143 6.72 2.15 -12.02
CA GLY A 143 6.11 1.46 -10.90
C GLY A 143 6.49 -0.02 -10.81
N SER A 144 5.51 -0.86 -10.51
CA SER A 144 5.69 -2.29 -10.22
C SER A 144 4.57 -3.15 -10.81
N ALA A 145 4.81 -4.47 -10.87
CA ALA A 145 3.84 -5.49 -11.28
C ALA A 145 3.71 -6.58 -10.20
N PRO A 146 2.59 -7.30 -10.10
CA PRO A 146 2.46 -8.47 -9.23
C PRO A 146 3.54 -9.51 -9.51
N VAL A 147 3.98 -10.21 -8.46
CA VAL A 147 4.89 -11.35 -8.59
C VAL A 147 4.08 -12.60 -8.90
N GLU A 148 4.47 -13.30 -9.95
CA GLU A 148 3.96 -14.62 -10.30
C GLU A 148 4.82 -15.69 -9.62
N LEU A 149 4.19 -16.73 -9.05
CA LEU A 149 4.91 -17.81 -8.42
C LEU A 149 5.18 -18.96 -9.41
N PRO A 150 6.38 -19.55 -9.39
CA PRO A 150 6.62 -20.79 -10.10
C PRO A 150 5.59 -21.86 -9.70
N GLY A 151 4.99 -22.53 -10.67
CA GLY A 151 3.94 -23.55 -10.43
C GLY A 151 2.53 -23.01 -10.19
N LEU A 152 2.36 -21.68 -10.11
CA LEU A 152 1.05 -21.02 -9.97
C LEU A 152 0.95 -19.83 -10.96
N PRO A 153 1.05 -20.07 -12.27
CA PRO A 153 0.95 -18.99 -13.26
C PRO A 153 -0.45 -18.36 -13.23
N PHE A 154 -0.54 -17.05 -13.45
CA PHE A 154 -1.82 -16.38 -13.57
C PHE A 154 -2.56 -16.84 -14.82
N ASP A 155 -3.79 -17.33 -14.65
CA ASP A 155 -4.71 -17.64 -15.74
C ASP A 155 -5.85 -16.61 -15.87
N GLY A 156 -5.89 -15.66 -14.93
CA GLY A 156 -6.87 -14.59 -14.89
C GLY A 156 -8.28 -15.00 -14.42
N THR A 157 -8.46 -16.27 -14.05
CA THR A 157 -9.79 -16.81 -13.67
C THR A 157 -9.75 -17.60 -12.37
N HIS A 158 -8.82 -18.54 -12.25
CA HIS A 158 -8.69 -19.44 -11.10
C HIS A 158 -7.46 -19.09 -10.26
N VAL A 159 -6.32 -18.87 -10.90
CA VAL A 159 -5.11 -18.34 -10.26
C VAL A 159 -4.97 -16.88 -10.69
N ILE A 160 -5.19 -15.98 -9.75
CA ILE A 160 -5.35 -14.55 -10.04
C ILE A 160 -4.39 -13.68 -9.24
N SER A 161 -4.12 -12.51 -9.77
CA SER A 161 -3.45 -11.42 -9.05
C SER A 161 -4.46 -10.54 -8.30
N SER A 162 -3.93 -9.51 -7.63
CA SER A 162 -4.76 -8.47 -7.00
C SER A 162 -5.64 -7.72 -8.00
N THR A 163 -5.26 -7.66 -9.28
CA THR A 163 -6.03 -6.97 -10.33
C THR A 163 -7.37 -7.67 -10.58
N GLU A 164 -7.35 -8.96 -10.82
CA GLU A 164 -8.56 -9.77 -11.08
C GLU A 164 -9.38 -9.91 -9.79
N ALA A 165 -8.71 -10.04 -8.62
CA ALA A 165 -9.40 -10.09 -7.32
C ALA A 165 -10.24 -8.85 -7.03
N LEU A 166 -9.92 -7.70 -7.61
CA LEU A 166 -10.74 -6.49 -7.55
C LEU A 166 -11.93 -6.49 -8.51
N ALA A 167 -12.05 -7.51 -9.37
CA ALA A 167 -13.02 -7.53 -10.46
C ALA A 167 -13.85 -8.84 -10.54
N LEU A 168 -13.80 -9.69 -9.49
CA LEU A 168 -14.57 -10.93 -9.47
C LEU A 168 -16.07 -10.64 -9.64
N GLU A 169 -16.72 -11.38 -10.53
CA GLU A 169 -18.15 -11.22 -10.86
C GLU A 169 -19.08 -11.97 -9.89
N ARG A 170 -18.51 -12.85 -9.07
CA ARG A 170 -19.21 -13.60 -8.02
C ARG A 170 -18.34 -13.74 -6.79
N VAL A 171 -18.96 -13.87 -5.62
CA VAL A 171 -18.26 -14.22 -4.38
C VAL A 171 -17.84 -15.70 -4.50
N PRO A 172 -16.54 -16.03 -4.41
CA PRO A 172 -16.12 -17.44 -4.39
C PRO A 172 -16.59 -18.10 -3.09
N GLU A 173 -16.95 -19.37 -3.14
CA GLU A 173 -17.27 -20.10 -1.91
C GLU A 173 -16.00 -20.28 -1.06
N ARG A 174 -14.90 -20.68 -1.71
CA ARG A 174 -13.59 -20.89 -1.09
C ARG A 174 -12.52 -20.08 -1.82
N LEU A 175 -11.87 -19.18 -1.10
CA LEU A 175 -10.75 -18.36 -1.58
C LEU A 175 -9.48 -18.75 -0.82
N LEU A 176 -8.47 -19.19 -1.56
CA LEU A 176 -7.13 -19.36 -1.05
C LEU A 176 -6.31 -18.11 -1.35
N VAL A 177 -5.75 -17.47 -0.32
CA VAL A 177 -4.88 -16.31 -0.44
C VAL A 177 -3.45 -16.75 -0.13
N ILE A 178 -2.53 -16.58 -1.07
CA ILE A 178 -1.11 -16.85 -0.89
C ILE A 178 -0.39 -15.53 -0.65
N GLY A 179 0.14 -15.37 0.57
CA GLY A 179 0.78 -14.16 1.07
C GLY A 179 -0.10 -13.40 2.06
N ALA A 180 0.39 -13.26 3.29
CA ALA A 180 -0.28 -12.55 4.38
C ALA A 180 0.26 -11.11 4.58
N GLY A 181 0.66 -10.45 3.49
CA GLY A 181 0.93 -9.01 3.45
C GLY A 181 -0.36 -8.19 3.35
N ALA A 182 -0.23 -6.84 3.26
CA ALA A 182 -1.36 -5.92 3.19
C ALA A 182 -2.38 -6.30 2.10
N VAL A 183 -1.92 -6.53 0.88
CA VAL A 183 -2.81 -6.84 -0.27
C VAL A 183 -3.62 -8.12 -0.04
N GLY A 184 -2.95 -9.20 0.41
CA GLY A 184 -3.61 -10.48 0.68
C GLY A 184 -4.64 -10.39 1.79
N LEU A 185 -4.31 -9.71 2.90
CA LEU A 185 -5.21 -9.56 4.03
C LEU A 185 -6.40 -8.64 3.71
N GLU A 186 -6.17 -7.54 3.00
CA GLU A 186 -7.23 -6.61 2.61
C GLU A 186 -8.24 -7.27 1.67
N LEU A 187 -7.76 -7.88 0.58
CA LEU A 187 -8.65 -8.53 -0.38
C LEU A 187 -9.28 -9.79 0.19
N GLY A 188 -8.54 -10.56 1.00
CA GLY A 188 -9.10 -11.67 1.78
C GLY A 188 -10.23 -11.22 2.68
N SER A 189 -10.06 -10.09 3.40
CA SER A 189 -11.09 -9.51 4.27
C SER A 189 -12.33 -9.06 3.48
N VAL A 190 -12.15 -8.43 2.30
CA VAL A 190 -13.27 -8.06 1.44
C VAL A 190 -14.14 -9.27 1.12
N TRP A 191 -13.53 -10.31 0.54
CA TRP A 191 -14.29 -11.48 0.08
C TRP A 191 -14.83 -12.29 1.26
N HIS A 192 -14.12 -12.36 2.39
CA HIS A 192 -14.60 -12.99 3.61
C HIS A 192 -15.88 -12.32 4.13
N ARG A 193 -15.91 -11.00 4.25
CA ARG A 193 -17.10 -10.23 4.68
C ARG A 193 -18.29 -10.40 3.73
N LEU A 194 -18.02 -10.65 2.45
CA LEU A 194 -19.04 -10.92 1.44
C LEU A 194 -19.53 -12.38 1.44
N GLY A 195 -18.90 -13.27 2.22
CA GLY A 195 -19.36 -14.65 2.44
C GLY A 195 -18.40 -15.75 2.01
N ALA A 196 -17.21 -15.43 1.47
CA ALA A 196 -16.22 -16.44 1.12
C ALA A 196 -15.59 -17.10 2.36
N GLN A 197 -15.31 -18.39 2.30
CA GLN A 197 -14.42 -19.07 3.22
C GLN A 197 -12.97 -18.78 2.79
N VAL A 198 -12.24 -18.04 3.62
CA VAL A 198 -10.88 -17.58 3.28
C VAL A 198 -9.84 -18.34 4.08
N LEU A 199 -8.90 -18.97 3.37
CA LEU A 199 -7.65 -19.50 3.92
C LEU A 199 -6.49 -18.64 3.42
N VAL A 200 -5.70 -18.11 4.36
CA VAL A 200 -4.47 -17.35 4.07
C VAL A 200 -3.26 -18.25 4.36
N VAL A 201 -2.43 -18.46 3.35
CA VAL A 201 -1.17 -19.21 3.43
C VAL A 201 0.00 -18.24 3.39
N GLU A 202 0.92 -18.37 4.33
CA GLU A 202 2.08 -17.50 4.44
C GLU A 202 3.36 -18.33 4.67
N PHE A 203 4.41 -18.02 3.88
CA PHE A 203 5.72 -18.66 4.00
C PHE A 203 6.43 -18.31 5.32
N MET A 204 6.24 -17.08 5.79
CA MET A 204 6.84 -16.62 7.04
C MET A 204 6.10 -17.19 8.26
N ASP A 205 6.71 -17.06 9.44
CA ASP A 205 6.15 -17.47 10.73
C ASP A 205 5.06 -16.50 11.28
N ARG A 206 4.73 -15.44 10.52
CA ARG A 206 3.81 -14.37 10.94
C ARG A 206 3.20 -13.66 9.74
N ILE A 207 2.05 -13.04 9.95
CA ILE A 207 1.44 -12.12 8.99
C ILE A 207 2.14 -10.75 9.03
N VAL A 208 1.96 -9.92 8.01
CA VAL A 208 2.53 -8.56 7.86
C VAL A 208 3.99 -8.46 8.34
N PRO A 209 4.91 -9.27 7.80
CA PRO A 209 6.26 -9.44 8.35
C PRO A 209 7.10 -8.15 8.36
N GLY A 210 6.71 -7.13 7.60
CA GLY A 210 7.33 -5.81 7.59
C GLY A 210 6.89 -4.86 8.72
N MET A 211 5.93 -5.27 9.56
CA MET A 211 5.41 -4.50 10.68
C MET A 211 5.86 -5.06 12.03
N ASP A 212 5.61 -4.33 13.12
CA ASP A 212 5.90 -4.78 14.49
C ASP A 212 5.21 -6.13 14.77
N ARG A 213 5.97 -7.10 15.28
CA ARG A 213 5.51 -8.49 15.48
C ARG A 213 4.27 -8.56 16.40
N ALA A 214 4.31 -7.84 17.53
CA ALA A 214 3.22 -7.90 18.50
C ALA A 214 1.91 -7.35 17.89
N MET A 215 2.00 -6.34 17.04
CA MET A 215 0.86 -5.78 16.31
C MET A 215 0.32 -6.75 15.26
N GLY A 216 1.21 -7.39 14.50
CA GLY A 216 0.82 -8.43 13.52
C GLY A 216 0.14 -9.63 14.17
N GLU A 217 0.65 -10.11 15.32
CA GLU A 217 0.03 -11.21 16.07
C GLU A 217 -1.36 -10.86 16.62
N GLN A 218 -1.56 -9.60 17.05
CA GLN A 218 -2.89 -9.14 17.47
C GLN A 218 -3.85 -9.04 16.29
N LEU A 219 -3.40 -8.49 15.15
CA LEU A 219 -4.21 -8.46 13.94
C LEU A 219 -4.62 -9.88 13.52
N GLN A 220 -3.70 -10.84 13.54
CA GLN A 220 -4.00 -12.24 13.21
C GLN A 220 -5.09 -12.82 14.12
N ARG A 221 -5.00 -12.55 15.44
CA ARG A 221 -6.04 -12.97 16.40
C ARG A 221 -7.41 -12.37 16.07
N ALA A 222 -7.43 -11.07 15.72
CA ALA A 222 -8.66 -10.38 15.33
C ALA A 222 -9.29 -11.01 14.08
N LEU A 223 -8.50 -11.22 13.02
CA LEU A 223 -8.98 -11.81 11.77
C LEU A 223 -9.42 -13.29 11.94
N LYS A 224 -8.71 -14.07 12.77
CA LYS A 224 -9.13 -15.44 13.13
C LYS A 224 -10.48 -15.44 13.86
N LYS A 225 -10.70 -14.51 14.78
CA LYS A 225 -11.96 -14.36 15.51
C LYS A 225 -13.13 -14.01 14.57
N GLN A 226 -12.84 -13.31 13.46
CA GLN A 226 -13.80 -13.03 12.38
C GLN A 226 -14.07 -14.24 11.48
N GLY A 227 -13.29 -15.31 11.56
CA GLY A 227 -13.49 -16.56 10.79
C GLY A 227 -12.47 -16.82 9.68
N MET A 228 -11.50 -15.94 9.46
CA MET A 228 -10.42 -16.22 8.50
C MET A 228 -9.48 -17.31 9.04
N ARG A 229 -9.08 -18.24 8.17
CA ARG A 229 -8.11 -19.30 8.50
C ARG A 229 -6.71 -18.90 8.06
N PHE A 230 -5.68 -19.37 8.78
CA PHE A 230 -4.28 -19.06 8.50
C PHE A 230 -3.41 -20.31 8.63
N GLU A 231 -2.59 -20.56 7.63
CA GLU A 231 -1.50 -21.52 7.65
C GLU A 231 -0.17 -20.78 7.43
N LEU A 232 0.57 -20.60 8.52
CA LEU A 232 1.89 -19.97 8.50
C LEU A 232 2.99 -21.02 8.27
N GLN A 233 4.20 -20.57 7.90
CA GLN A 233 5.33 -21.44 7.56
C GLN A 233 4.95 -22.47 6.51
N THR A 234 4.08 -22.07 5.57
CA THR A 234 3.51 -22.94 4.55
C THR A 234 3.76 -22.35 3.16
N THR A 235 4.26 -23.18 2.26
CA THR A 235 4.60 -22.82 0.88
C THR A 235 3.58 -23.44 -0.08
N ALA A 236 3.02 -22.64 -0.97
CA ALA A 236 2.26 -23.15 -2.12
C ALA A 236 3.23 -23.56 -3.24
N ARG A 237 3.17 -24.82 -3.69
CA ARG A 237 4.09 -25.40 -4.65
C ARG A 237 3.55 -25.44 -6.06
N GLN A 238 2.31 -25.86 -6.22
CA GLN A 238 1.68 -26.05 -7.53
C GLN A 238 0.17 -25.87 -7.41
N ALA A 239 -0.44 -25.33 -8.45
CA ALA A 239 -1.88 -25.33 -8.64
C ALA A 239 -2.26 -26.12 -9.90
N THR A 240 -3.32 -26.91 -9.83
CA THR A 240 -3.94 -27.61 -10.96
C THR A 240 -5.43 -27.32 -10.98
N VAL A 241 -5.97 -27.01 -12.15
CA VAL A 241 -7.41 -26.76 -12.30
C VAL A 241 -8.07 -28.05 -12.79
N ASP A 242 -9.05 -28.54 -12.05
CA ASP A 242 -9.85 -29.72 -12.40
C ASP A 242 -11.34 -29.45 -12.14
N ASN A 243 -12.18 -29.67 -13.15
CA ASN A 243 -13.63 -29.46 -13.09
C ASN A 243 -14.07 -28.09 -12.51
N GLY A 244 -13.30 -27.02 -12.81
CA GLY A 244 -13.60 -25.64 -12.35
C GLY A 244 -13.22 -25.36 -10.90
N GLN A 245 -12.51 -26.27 -10.24
CA GLN A 245 -11.89 -26.09 -8.93
C GLN A 245 -10.36 -26.11 -9.04
N VAL A 246 -9.70 -25.43 -8.11
CA VAL A 246 -8.24 -25.42 -8.02
C VAL A 246 -7.78 -26.32 -6.88
N GLN A 247 -6.92 -27.27 -7.19
CA GLN A 247 -6.20 -28.05 -6.21
C GLN A 247 -4.80 -27.48 -6.05
N VAL A 248 -4.49 -27.00 -4.85
CA VAL A 248 -3.20 -26.40 -4.54
C VAL A 248 -2.41 -27.31 -3.60
N THR A 249 -1.21 -27.70 -4.02
CA THR A 249 -0.29 -28.44 -3.17
C THR A 249 0.40 -27.47 -2.22
N LEU A 250 0.14 -27.62 -0.93
CA LEU A 250 0.74 -26.87 0.16
C LEU A 250 1.77 -27.73 0.87
N GLU A 251 2.89 -27.13 1.25
CA GLU A 251 3.98 -27.78 1.99
C GLU A 251 4.28 -27.02 3.30
N SER A 252 4.23 -27.72 4.41
CA SER A 252 4.57 -27.21 5.73
C SER A 252 5.35 -28.26 6.53
N ALA A 253 6.44 -27.87 7.17
CA ALA A 253 7.31 -28.77 7.97
C ALA A 253 7.72 -30.06 7.26
N GLY A 254 7.89 -30.04 5.93
CA GLY A 254 8.27 -31.20 5.10
C GLY A 254 7.13 -32.15 4.77
N ALA A 255 5.88 -31.88 5.20
CA ALA A 255 4.69 -32.61 4.81
C ALA A 255 3.90 -31.81 3.78
N THR A 256 3.29 -32.52 2.81
CA THR A 256 2.43 -31.92 1.79
C THR A 256 0.99 -32.32 1.98
N HIS A 257 0.07 -31.40 1.70
CA HIS A 257 -1.35 -31.67 1.61
C HIS A 257 -1.97 -30.86 0.44
N ILE A 258 -3.16 -31.22 0.06
CA ILE A 258 -3.90 -30.55 -1.02
C ILE A 258 -5.04 -29.75 -0.40
N GLU A 259 -5.07 -28.45 -0.68
CA GLU A 259 -6.22 -27.58 -0.42
C GLU A 259 -6.99 -27.36 -1.72
N THR A 260 -8.33 -27.49 -1.66
CA THR A 260 -9.20 -27.28 -2.82
C THR A 260 -10.01 -26.01 -2.64
N CYS A 261 -10.01 -25.14 -3.64
CA CYS A 261 -10.70 -23.86 -3.64
C CYS A 261 -11.26 -23.50 -5.02
N ASP A 262 -12.05 -22.44 -5.08
CA ASP A 262 -12.60 -21.94 -6.35
C ASP A 262 -11.65 -20.96 -7.01
N VAL A 263 -10.93 -20.18 -6.19
CA VAL A 263 -10.01 -19.12 -6.64
C VAL A 263 -8.79 -19.09 -5.73
N VAL A 264 -7.62 -18.92 -6.33
CA VAL A 264 -6.34 -18.66 -5.67
C VAL A 264 -5.92 -17.24 -5.96
N LEU A 265 -5.81 -16.40 -4.92
CA LEU A 265 -5.22 -15.08 -5.00
C LEU A 265 -3.73 -15.16 -4.63
N VAL A 266 -2.84 -14.87 -5.57
CA VAL A 266 -1.41 -14.76 -5.29
C VAL A 266 -1.06 -13.31 -4.97
N ALA A 267 -0.69 -13.05 -3.72
CA ALA A 267 -0.41 -11.72 -3.15
C ALA A 267 0.94 -11.68 -2.39
N VAL A 268 1.96 -12.35 -2.96
CA VAL A 268 3.29 -12.53 -2.34
C VAL A 268 4.23 -11.34 -2.51
N GLY A 269 3.77 -10.27 -3.12
CA GLY A 269 4.53 -9.05 -3.33
C GLY A 269 4.48 -8.54 -4.77
N ARG A 270 5.31 -7.54 -5.02
CA ARG A 270 5.41 -6.87 -6.31
C ARG A 270 6.88 -6.81 -6.75
N ARG A 271 7.12 -6.80 -8.05
CA ARG A 271 8.43 -6.57 -8.63
C ARG A 271 8.49 -5.22 -9.35
N PRO A 272 9.66 -4.56 -9.40
CA PRO A 272 9.81 -3.35 -10.20
C PRO A 272 9.46 -3.61 -11.66
N PHE A 273 8.87 -2.63 -12.33
CA PHE A 273 8.46 -2.74 -13.73
C PHE A 273 9.35 -1.87 -14.62
N ALA A 274 10.39 -2.50 -15.20
CA ALA A 274 11.29 -1.88 -16.16
C ALA A 274 11.28 -2.62 -17.52
N ASP A 275 10.33 -3.54 -17.70
CA ASP A 275 10.24 -4.36 -18.91
C ASP A 275 9.98 -3.49 -20.14
N GLY A 276 10.78 -3.66 -21.21
CA GLY A 276 10.66 -2.93 -22.46
C GLY A 276 11.07 -1.46 -22.40
N LEU A 277 11.58 -0.99 -21.26
CA LEU A 277 11.98 0.41 -21.08
C LEU A 277 13.25 0.81 -21.89
N GLY A 278 14.09 -0.16 -22.29
CA GLY A 278 15.36 0.12 -22.95
C GLY A 278 16.43 0.66 -22.01
N ALA A 279 16.26 0.47 -20.71
CA ALA A 279 17.17 1.00 -19.69
C ALA A 279 18.54 0.33 -19.70
N PRO A 280 18.68 -1.01 -19.81
CA PRO A 280 19.97 -1.68 -19.88
C PRO A 280 20.80 -1.26 -21.10
N GLU A 281 20.15 -1.05 -22.24
CA GLU A 281 20.80 -0.68 -23.50
C GLU A 281 21.45 0.72 -23.43
N LEU A 282 20.92 1.59 -22.55
CA LEU A 282 21.50 2.91 -22.27
C LEU A 282 22.53 2.89 -21.14
N GLY A 283 22.76 1.75 -20.48
CA GLY A 283 23.70 1.65 -19.37
C GLY A 283 23.13 2.10 -18.03
N ILE A 284 21.79 2.11 -17.87
CA ILE A 284 21.16 2.33 -16.57
C ILE A 284 21.41 1.11 -15.69
N GLY A 285 21.93 1.35 -14.49
CA GLY A 285 22.26 0.30 -13.50
C GLY A 285 21.02 -0.25 -12.79
N PHE A 286 21.09 -1.55 -12.48
CA PHE A 286 20.08 -2.26 -11.69
C PHE A 286 20.73 -2.97 -10.50
N ASP A 287 20.00 -3.10 -9.41
CA ASP A 287 20.40 -3.94 -8.29
C ASP A 287 20.02 -5.42 -8.51
N GLU A 288 20.41 -6.28 -7.56
CA GLU A 288 20.13 -7.72 -7.61
C GLU A 288 18.63 -8.08 -7.62
N ARG A 289 17.77 -7.14 -7.22
CA ARG A 289 16.30 -7.29 -7.22
C ARG A 289 15.64 -6.69 -8.46
N GLY A 290 16.43 -6.26 -9.44
CA GLY A 290 15.94 -5.64 -10.69
C GLY A 290 15.40 -4.23 -10.51
N ARG A 291 15.78 -3.51 -9.43
CA ARG A 291 15.41 -2.12 -9.22
C ARG A 291 16.45 -1.19 -9.83
N ILE A 292 16.02 -0.10 -10.44
CA ILE A 292 16.91 0.91 -10.98
C ILE A 292 17.70 1.55 -9.82
N THR A 293 19.02 1.57 -9.94
CA THR A 293 19.89 2.24 -8.97
C THR A 293 19.90 3.75 -9.22
N VAL A 294 19.71 4.52 -8.16
CA VAL A 294 19.73 5.98 -8.19
C VAL A 294 20.60 6.51 -7.06
N ASP A 295 21.10 7.73 -7.23
CA ASP A 295 21.75 8.48 -6.16
C ASP A 295 20.72 9.16 -5.22
N GLU A 296 21.20 9.95 -4.26
CA GLU A 296 20.38 10.73 -3.31
C GLU A 296 19.56 11.84 -3.99
N HIS A 297 19.78 12.09 -5.29
CA HIS A 297 19.06 13.06 -6.10
C HIS A 297 18.13 12.39 -7.11
N TYR A 298 17.90 11.09 -6.99
CA TYR A 298 17.12 10.24 -7.90
C TYR A 298 17.71 10.12 -9.31
N ALA A 299 18.96 10.57 -9.53
CA ALA A 299 19.64 10.43 -10.80
C ALA A 299 20.14 8.99 -10.99
N THR A 300 19.91 8.45 -12.19
CA THR A 300 20.47 7.15 -12.59
C THR A 300 21.93 7.30 -13.02
N THR A 301 22.57 6.20 -13.40
CA THR A 301 23.92 6.21 -13.99
C THR A 301 24.00 6.99 -15.31
N VAL A 302 22.87 7.33 -15.92
CA VAL A 302 22.80 8.06 -17.19
C VAL A 302 22.40 9.51 -16.93
N ALA A 303 23.27 10.44 -17.28
CA ALA A 303 23.03 11.87 -17.08
C ALA A 303 21.73 12.34 -17.74
N GLY A 304 20.90 13.08 -17.01
CA GLY A 304 19.60 13.56 -17.47
C GLY A 304 18.45 12.55 -17.31
N VAL A 305 18.73 11.32 -16.86
CA VAL A 305 17.71 10.30 -16.60
C VAL A 305 17.60 10.04 -15.10
N TYR A 306 16.38 10.11 -14.60
CA TYR A 306 16.01 9.95 -13.19
C TYR A 306 14.99 8.81 -13.01
N ALA A 307 14.87 8.27 -11.80
CA ALA A 307 13.86 7.27 -11.50
C ALA A 307 13.30 7.44 -10.08
N ILE A 308 12.01 7.13 -9.90
CA ILE A 308 11.29 7.24 -8.62
C ILE A 308 10.26 6.11 -8.44
N GLY A 309 9.77 5.97 -7.23
CA GLY A 309 8.66 5.07 -6.89
C GLY A 309 9.08 3.62 -6.78
N ASP A 310 8.17 2.71 -7.17
CA ASP A 310 8.37 1.27 -6.96
C ASP A 310 9.50 0.68 -7.83
N VAL A 311 9.94 1.37 -8.86
CA VAL A 311 11.01 0.91 -9.75
C VAL A 311 12.41 1.10 -9.15
N ILE A 312 12.54 1.87 -8.05
CA ILE A 312 13.78 2.10 -7.31
C ILE A 312 13.76 1.43 -5.92
N PRO A 313 14.87 1.39 -5.16
CA PRO A 313 14.90 0.88 -3.80
C PRO A 313 13.94 1.60 -2.84
N GLY A 314 13.48 0.88 -1.81
CA GLY A 314 12.56 1.37 -0.77
C GLY A 314 11.21 0.64 -0.78
N PRO A 315 10.28 1.01 0.11
CA PRO A 315 8.95 0.43 0.15
C PRO A 315 8.12 0.83 -1.08
N MET A 316 7.33 -0.12 -1.60
CA MET A 316 6.45 0.12 -2.75
C MET A 316 5.13 0.73 -2.27
N LEU A 317 5.16 2.03 -1.98
CA LEU A 317 4.05 2.81 -1.43
C LEU A 317 3.76 4.03 -2.30
N ALA A 318 2.48 4.30 -2.54
CA ALA A 318 2.05 5.40 -3.40
C ALA A 318 2.53 6.77 -2.88
N HIS A 319 2.36 7.04 -1.59
CA HIS A 319 2.78 8.30 -0.96
C HIS A 319 4.31 8.46 -0.92
N LYS A 320 5.09 7.37 -0.78
CA LYS A 320 6.56 7.44 -0.94
C LYS A 320 6.91 7.88 -2.37
N ALA A 321 6.26 7.30 -3.38
CA ALA A 321 6.49 7.66 -4.78
C ALA A 321 6.07 9.11 -5.09
N GLU A 322 4.99 9.62 -4.48
CA GLU A 322 4.52 11.01 -4.59
C GLU A 322 5.57 11.99 -4.05
N GLU A 323 6.05 11.75 -2.83
CA GLU A 323 7.07 12.60 -2.20
C GLU A 323 8.42 12.55 -2.94
N GLU A 324 8.84 11.38 -3.41
CA GLU A 324 10.02 11.26 -4.28
C GLU A 324 9.84 12.04 -5.59
N GLY A 325 8.63 12.00 -6.16
CA GLY A 325 8.29 12.77 -7.36
C GLY A 325 8.42 14.27 -7.14
N ILE A 326 7.91 14.78 -6.03
CA ILE A 326 8.06 16.19 -5.64
C ILE A 326 9.53 16.53 -5.44
N ALA A 327 10.24 15.77 -4.62
CA ALA A 327 11.65 16.01 -4.30
C ALA A 327 12.55 15.98 -5.54
N ALA A 328 12.34 15.00 -6.44
CA ALA A 328 13.12 14.88 -7.67
C ALA A 328 12.97 16.11 -8.58
N VAL A 329 11.73 16.57 -8.82
CA VAL A 329 11.51 17.72 -9.72
C VAL A 329 11.89 19.05 -9.08
N GLU A 330 11.79 19.18 -7.75
CA GLU A 330 12.30 20.35 -7.01
C GLU A 330 13.83 20.46 -7.12
N ARG A 331 14.54 19.34 -6.98
CA ARG A 331 16.00 19.28 -7.20
C ARG A 331 16.36 19.59 -8.66
N MET A 332 15.61 19.08 -9.63
CA MET A 332 15.79 19.45 -11.04
C MET A 332 15.61 20.94 -11.30
N ALA A 333 14.78 21.62 -10.50
CA ALA A 333 14.57 23.08 -10.54
C ALA A 333 15.57 23.87 -9.70
N GLY A 334 16.54 23.24 -9.06
CA GLY A 334 17.54 23.89 -8.20
C GLY A 334 17.03 24.20 -6.77
N GLN A 335 15.94 23.56 -6.33
CA GLN A 335 15.41 23.67 -4.98
C GLN A 335 15.86 22.49 -4.10
N ALA A 336 15.75 22.64 -2.78
CA ALA A 336 16.11 21.60 -1.80
C ALA A 336 14.93 20.61 -1.61
N GLY A 337 14.70 19.70 -2.56
CA GLY A 337 13.76 18.61 -2.39
C GLY A 337 14.23 17.61 -1.32
N HIS A 338 13.31 17.14 -0.44
CA HIS A 338 13.62 16.24 0.66
C HIS A 338 12.51 15.20 0.87
N VAL A 339 12.93 13.99 1.24
CA VAL A 339 12.03 12.91 1.71
C VAL A 339 12.63 12.31 2.97
N ASN A 340 11.86 12.29 4.05
CA ASN A 340 12.24 11.61 5.27
C ASN A 340 11.77 10.15 5.22
N TYR A 341 12.66 9.25 4.83
CA TYR A 341 12.34 7.82 4.71
C TYR A 341 12.07 7.13 6.06
N GLU A 342 12.47 7.73 7.18
CA GLU A 342 12.19 7.20 8.52
C GLU A 342 10.74 7.48 8.95
N ALA A 343 10.09 8.49 8.36
CA ALA A 343 8.73 8.91 8.70
C ALA A 343 7.66 8.51 7.68
N ILE A 344 7.94 7.52 6.81
CA ILE A 344 6.96 7.00 5.84
C ILE A 344 6.01 6.02 6.54
N PRO A 345 4.69 6.31 6.63
CA PRO A 345 3.75 5.41 7.27
C PRO A 345 3.42 4.21 6.38
N ASN A 346 3.13 3.08 7.00
CA ASN A 346 2.63 1.86 6.37
C ASN A 346 1.27 1.49 6.95
N VAL A 347 0.31 1.09 6.12
CA VAL A 347 -1.08 0.84 6.54
C VAL A 347 -1.63 -0.43 5.90
N VAL A 348 -2.38 -1.18 6.71
CA VAL A 348 -3.22 -2.32 6.29
C VAL A 348 -4.66 -2.02 6.66
N TYR A 349 -5.54 -1.92 5.67
CA TYR A 349 -6.94 -1.48 5.82
C TYR A 349 -7.91 -2.65 6.12
N THR A 350 -7.52 -3.50 7.03
CA THR A 350 -8.42 -4.52 7.61
C THR A 350 -9.34 -3.88 8.65
N ALA A 351 -10.20 -4.64 9.33
CA ALA A 351 -10.86 -4.22 10.57
C ALA A 351 -10.51 -5.23 11.68
N PRO A 352 -9.77 -4.79 12.73
CA PRO A 352 -9.19 -3.45 12.92
C PRO A 352 -8.12 -3.12 11.86
N GLU A 353 -7.92 -1.82 11.59
CA GLU A 353 -6.81 -1.35 10.76
C GLU A 353 -5.48 -1.48 11.52
N LEU A 354 -4.39 -1.73 10.77
CA LEU A 354 -3.04 -1.69 11.32
C LEU A 354 -2.21 -0.62 10.59
N ALA A 355 -1.66 0.33 11.33
CA ALA A 355 -0.77 1.36 10.81
C ALA A 355 0.52 1.44 11.61
N SER A 356 1.62 1.82 10.95
CA SER A 356 2.92 2.01 11.60
C SER A 356 3.73 3.09 10.89
N VAL A 357 4.57 3.77 11.65
CA VAL A 357 5.62 4.67 11.15
C VAL A 357 6.87 4.48 12.00
N GLY A 358 8.04 4.54 11.38
CA GLY A 358 9.32 4.37 12.06
C GLY A 358 9.67 2.92 12.38
N LEU A 359 10.50 2.73 13.39
CA LEU A 359 11.09 1.44 13.77
C LEU A 359 10.10 0.57 14.55
N SER A 360 10.06 -0.73 14.22
CA SER A 360 9.46 -1.73 15.09
C SER A 360 10.38 -2.04 16.30
N GLU A 361 9.84 -2.69 17.31
CA GLU A 361 10.64 -3.14 18.46
C GLU A 361 11.77 -4.08 18.04
N GLU A 362 11.52 -4.98 17.07
CA GLU A 362 12.53 -5.89 16.55
C GLU A 362 13.65 -5.15 15.82
N GLN A 363 13.30 -4.13 15.03
CA GLN A 363 14.27 -3.29 14.32
C GLN A 363 15.11 -2.48 15.31
N ALA A 364 14.50 -1.85 16.29
CA ALA A 364 15.21 -1.13 17.34
C ALA A 364 16.18 -2.05 18.10
N ARG A 365 15.73 -3.26 18.44
CA ARG A 365 16.57 -4.27 19.09
C ARG A 365 17.73 -4.73 18.20
N SER A 366 17.49 -4.98 16.91
CA SER A 366 18.54 -5.40 15.96
C SER A 366 19.59 -4.31 15.75
N GLN A 367 19.22 -3.03 15.87
CA GLN A 367 20.11 -1.88 15.83
C GLN A 367 20.74 -1.56 17.20
N GLN A 368 20.46 -2.36 18.23
CA GLN A 368 20.97 -2.18 19.60
C GLN A 368 20.57 -0.84 20.23
N LEU A 369 19.47 -0.24 19.78
CA LEU A 369 18.96 1.00 20.35
C LEU A 369 18.35 0.76 21.73
N GLN A 370 18.63 1.65 22.67
CA GLN A 370 17.96 1.66 23.96
C GLN A 370 16.67 2.44 23.84
N VAL A 371 15.53 1.73 23.98
CA VAL A 371 14.22 2.33 23.80
C VAL A 371 13.36 2.17 25.06
N ARG A 372 12.49 3.14 25.29
CA ARG A 372 11.34 3.04 26.20
C ARG A 372 10.09 2.80 25.36
N ILE A 373 9.21 1.94 25.84
CA ILE A 373 7.99 1.56 25.13
C ILE A 373 6.80 1.91 26.01
N GLY A 374 5.85 2.65 25.41
CA GLY A 374 4.56 2.90 26.00
C GLY A 374 3.46 2.30 25.14
N SER A 375 2.42 1.77 25.76
CA SER A 375 1.26 1.25 25.03
C SER A 375 -0.04 1.57 25.76
N PHE A 376 -1.14 1.69 25.00
CA PHE A 376 -2.45 1.96 25.54
C PHE A 376 -3.53 1.25 24.72
N PRO A 377 -4.38 0.39 25.31
CA PRO A 377 -5.41 -0.37 24.62
C PRO A 377 -6.63 0.51 24.30
N PHE A 378 -7.22 0.35 23.13
CA PHE A 378 -8.48 1.02 22.78
C PHE A 378 -9.65 0.62 23.70
N GLN A 379 -9.57 -0.54 24.34
CA GLN A 379 -10.54 -0.94 25.36
C GLN A 379 -10.65 0.07 26.52
N ALA A 380 -9.59 0.80 26.84
CA ALA A 380 -9.59 1.85 27.86
C ALA A 380 -9.99 3.23 27.31
N ASN A 381 -10.09 3.39 25.96
CA ASN A 381 -10.45 4.66 25.33
C ASN A 381 -11.99 4.86 25.29
N GLY A 382 -12.46 5.99 25.82
CA GLY A 382 -13.89 6.30 25.91
C GLY A 382 -14.59 6.36 24.54
N ARG A 383 -13.94 6.95 23.51
CA ARG A 383 -14.53 7.05 22.18
C ARG A 383 -14.62 5.70 21.48
N ALA A 384 -13.61 4.85 21.62
CA ALA A 384 -13.61 3.49 21.09
C ALA A 384 -14.76 2.66 21.68
N ARG A 385 -15.03 2.83 22.98
CA ARG A 385 -16.20 2.20 23.64
C ARG A 385 -17.53 2.70 23.05
N CYS A 386 -17.66 4.01 22.81
CA CYS A 386 -18.86 4.56 22.19
C CYS A 386 -19.10 4.01 20.77
N LEU A 387 -18.02 3.75 20.01
CA LEU A 387 -18.08 3.15 18.68
C LEU A 387 -18.31 1.63 18.71
N ASN A 388 -18.12 0.99 19.86
CA ASN A 388 -17.99 -0.47 20.00
C ASN A 388 -16.83 -1.07 19.17
N GLU A 389 -15.75 -0.30 18.98
CA GLU A 389 -14.54 -0.67 18.25
C GLU A 389 -13.35 -0.59 19.20
N THR A 390 -13.26 -1.55 20.12
CA THR A 390 -12.29 -1.52 21.23
C THR A 390 -11.08 -2.45 21.01
N GLU A 391 -11.03 -3.15 19.90
CA GLU A 391 -9.94 -4.09 19.60
C GLU A 391 -8.66 -3.36 19.21
N GLY A 392 -7.52 -3.79 19.80
CA GLY A 392 -6.21 -3.25 19.49
C GLY A 392 -5.69 -2.22 20.49
N LEU A 393 -4.60 -1.56 20.10
CA LEU A 393 -3.87 -0.63 20.96
C LEU A 393 -3.00 0.33 20.13
N VAL A 394 -2.50 1.37 20.80
CA VAL A 394 -1.38 2.22 20.34
C VAL A 394 -0.12 1.79 21.07
N LYS A 395 1.01 1.69 20.33
CA LYS A 395 2.36 1.41 20.83
C LYS A 395 3.31 2.48 20.34
N ILE A 396 4.08 3.10 21.23
CA ILE A 396 5.09 4.11 20.91
C ILE A 396 6.45 3.62 21.41
N LEU A 397 7.45 3.73 20.56
CA LEU A 397 8.85 3.53 20.89
C LEU A 397 9.54 4.90 20.93
N ALA A 398 10.20 5.22 22.04
CA ALA A 398 11.01 6.43 22.17
C ALA A 398 12.44 6.07 22.57
N ASP A 399 13.40 6.85 22.09
CA ASP A 399 14.79 6.75 22.50
C ASP A 399 14.93 6.97 24.03
N ALA A 400 15.65 6.08 24.70
CA ALA A 400 15.70 6.08 26.17
C ALA A 400 16.41 7.32 26.75
N HIS A 401 17.28 7.97 25.96
CA HIS A 401 18.07 9.11 26.41
C HIS A 401 17.47 10.45 25.99
N THR A 402 17.00 10.56 24.76
CA THR A 402 16.51 11.82 24.17
C THR A 402 15.00 11.97 24.20
N ASP A 403 14.27 10.88 24.46
CA ASP A 403 12.82 10.78 24.39
C ASP A 403 12.24 10.95 22.97
N ARG A 404 13.08 11.11 21.93
CA ARG A 404 12.64 11.23 20.55
C ARG A 404 11.80 10.00 20.13
N VAL A 405 10.68 10.22 19.50
CA VAL A 405 9.86 9.13 18.95
C VAL A 405 10.60 8.45 17.79
N LEU A 406 10.84 7.15 17.92
CA LEU A 406 11.50 6.30 16.93
C LEU A 406 10.52 5.45 16.14
N GLY A 407 9.34 5.22 16.69
CA GLY A 407 8.30 4.46 16.01
C GLY A 407 6.96 4.56 16.72
N MET A 408 5.88 4.50 15.92
CA MET A 408 4.51 4.43 16.40
C MET A 408 3.76 3.36 15.61
N HIS A 409 3.01 2.53 16.33
CA HIS A 409 2.23 1.43 15.77
C HIS A 409 0.83 1.49 16.36
N ILE A 410 -0.19 1.41 15.51
CA ILE A 410 -1.59 1.50 15.90
C ILE A 410 -2.33 0.33 15.27
N LEU A 411 -2.91 -0.52 16.10
CA LEU A 411 -3.91 -1.48 15.68
C LEU A 411 -5.25 -1.05 16.27
N GLY A 412 -6.24 -0.77 15.44
CA GLY A 412 -7.53 -0.34 15.95
C GLY A 412 -8.37 0.46 14.96
N PRO A 413 -9.44 1.11 15.44
CA PRO A 413 -10.30 1.93 14.60
C PRO A 413 -9.54 3.14 14.04
N ARG A 414 -9.69 3.38 12.73
CA ARG A 414 -9.10 4.55 12.05
C ARG A 414 -7.58 4.68 12.22
N ALA A 415 -6.87 3.57 12.35
CA ALA A 415 -5.41 3.60 12.50
C ALA A 415 -4.73 4.29 11.30
N SER A 416 -5.31 4.17 10.10
CA SER A 416 -4.85 4.85 8.88
C SER A 416 -4.86 6.38 8.97
N ASP A 417 -5.85 6.95 9.66
CA ASP A 417 -5.95 8.39 9.88
C ASP A 417 -5.09 8.82 11.08
N LEU A 418 -5.08 8.02 12.15
CA LEU A 418 -4.39 8.32 13.39
C LEU A 418 -2.86 8.33 13.24
N ILE A 419 -2.30 7.50 12.37
CA ILE A 419 -0.84 7.38 12.18
C ILE A 419 -0.20 8.67 11.66
N ALA A 420 -0.99 9.56 11.06
CA ALA A 420 -0.51 10.87 10.60
C ALA A 420 0.09 11.71 11.73
N GLU A 421 -0.42 11.59 12.98
CA GLU A 421 0.15 12.24 14.14
C GLU A 421 1.59 11.74 14.39
N GLY A 422 1.80 10.42 14.35
CA GLY A 422 3.13 9.84 14.48
C GLY A 422 4.09 10.27 13.37
N ALA A 423 3.62 10.30 12.11
CA ALA A 423 4.44 10.76 10.99
C ALA A 423 4.88 12.21 11.16
N ILE A 424 3.97 13.11 11.55
CA ILE A 424 4.29 14.53 11.81
C ILE A 424 5.28 14.68 12.96
N VAL A 425 5.07 13.98 14.07
CA VAL A 425 5.97 14.03 15.23
C VAL A 425 7.37 13.56 14.85
N MET A 426 7.49 12.47 14.09
CA MET A 426 8.79 11.98 13.63
C MET A 426 9.45 12.91 12.62
N GLU A 427 8.69 13.52 11.70
CA GLU A 427 9.21 14.48 10.72
C GLU A 427 9.88 15.69 11.42
N PHE A 428 9.27 16.18 12.50
CA PHE A 428 9.81 17.30 13.28
C PHE A 428 10.77 16.88 14.40
N GLY A 429 11.08 15.57 14.54
CA GLY A 429 11.96 15.05 15.58
C GLY A 429 11.42 15.22 17.00
N GLY A 430 10.07 15.20 17.14
CA GLY A 430 9.38 15.37 18.42
C GLY A 430 9.57 14.18 19.37
N SER A 431 9.35 14.45 20.65
CA SER A 431 9.49 13.49 21.76
C SER A 431 8.13 12.88 22.16
N ALA A 432 8.19 11.78 22.93
CA ALA A 432 6.99 11.22 23.55
C ALA A 432 6.38 12.22 24.55
N GLU A 433 7.20 13.02 25.23
CA GLU A 433 6.72 14.08 26.13
C GLU A 433 5.96 15.18 25.38
N ASP A 434 6.36 15.53 24.13
CA ASP A 434 5.63 16.52 23.32
C ASP A 434 4.21 16.05 23.01
N ILE A 435 4.04 14.77 22.65
CA ILE A 435 2.72 14.17 22.46
C ILE A 435 1.93 14.16 23.79
N ALA A 436 2.55 13.71 24.89
CA ALA A 436 1.93 13.59 26.19
C ALA A 436 1.41 14.94 26.74
N ARG A 437 2.11 16.06 26.44
CA ARG A 437 1.71 17.41 26.87
C ARG A 437 0.79 18.12 25.89
N SER A 438 0.69 17.64 24.66
CA SER A 438 -0.25 18.20 23.69
C SER A 438 -1.69 17.96 24.11
N VAL A 439 -2.55 18.96 23.92
CA VAL A 439 -3.96 18.85 24.26
C VAL A 439 -4.68 18.06 23.15
N HIS A 440 -5.29 16.94 23.53
CA HIS A 440 -6.14 16.17 22.66
C HIS A 440 -7.61 16.45 22.98
N ALA A 441 -8.45 16.49 21.95
CA ALA A 441 -9.89 16.71 22.14
C ALA A 441 -10.54 15.51 22.83
N HIS A 442 -11.52 15.74 23.70
CA HIS A 442 -12.26 14.71 24.42
C HIS A 442 -13.75 14.72 24.03
N PRO A 443 -14.40 13.54 23.77
CA PRO A 443 -13.78 12.20 23.66
C PRO A 443 -13.36 11.90 22.22
N THR A 444 -12.13 11.42 22.03
CA THR A 444 -11.59 11.08 20.72
C THR A 444 -10.71 9.84 20.74
N LEU A 445 -10.43 9.25 19.56
CA LEU A 445 -9.48 8.15 19.42
C LEU A 445 -8.02 8.58 19.63
N PRO A 446 -7.56 9.79 19.20
CA PRO A 446 -6.21 10.29 19.45
C PRO A 446 -5.81 10.34 20.92
N GLU A 447 -6.76 10.38 21.88
CA GLU A 447 -6.40 10.27 23.30
C GLU A 447 -5.66 8.97 23.63
N ALA A 448 -5.86 7.90 22.84
CA ALA A 448 -5.08 6.66 23.00
C ALA A 448 -3.60 6.86 22.65
N ILE A 449 -3.27 7.77 21.70
CA ILE A 449 -1.88 8.13 21.36
C ILE A 449 -1.25 8.90 22.53
N LYS A 450 -1.98 9.87 23.10
CA LYS A 450 -1.53 10.61 24.27
C LYS A 450 -1.26 9.70 25.46
N GLU A 451 -2.15 8.77 25.76
CA GLU A 451 -1.99 7.80 26.86
C GLU A 451 -0.81 6.85 26.63
N ALA A 452 -0.60 6.40 25.38
CA ALA A 452 0.56 5.60 25.03
C ALA A 452 1.86 6.40 25.20
N ALA A 453 1.86 7.70 24.86
CA ALA A 453 3.00 8.58 25.08
C ALA A 453 3.26 8.81 26.57
N LEU A 454 2.23 9.02 27.38
CA LEU A 454 2.34 9.05 28.86
C LEU A 454 2.90 7.72 29.42
N ALA A 455 2.49 6.59 28.84
CA ALA A 455 2.97 5.26 29.24
C ALA A 455 4.47 5.06 28.98
N VAL A 456 5.06 5.72 27.99
CA VAL A 456 6.54 5.74 27.76
C VAL A 456 7.27 6.21 29.02
N GLY A 457 6.70 7.18 29.72
CA GLY A 457 7.22 7.70 31.00
C GLY A 457 6.65 7.02 32.24
N GLY A 458 5.87 5.92 32.08
CA GLY A 458 5.22 5.25 33.21
C GLY A 458 4.08 6.04 33.86
N ARG A 459 3.45 6.98 33.13
CA ARG A 459 2.49 7.98 33.66
C ARG A 459 1.11 7.89 33.01
N ALA A 460 0.75 6.78 32.36
CA ALA A 460 -0.60 6.63 31.83
C ALA A 460 -1.66 6.86 32.93
N LEU A 461 -2.72 7.58 32.59
CA LEU A 461 -3.73 8.01 33.56
C LEU A 461 -4.94 7.08 33.62
N HIS A 462 -5.21 6.37 32.55
CA HIS A 462 -6.43 5.56 32.40
C HIS A 462 -6.15 4.06 32.21
N LEU A 463 -4.98 3.60 32.65
CA LEU A 463 -4.58 2.19 32.72
C LEU A 463 -4.62 1.68 34.15
#